data_ba61c4e7bb18577430a5bd566cb27a85
#
_entry.id   ba61c4e7bb18577430a5bd566cb27a85
#
_cell.length_a   1.000
_cell.length_b   1.000
_cell.length_c   1.000
_cell.angle_alpha   90.00
_cell.angle_beta   90.00
_cell.angle_gamma   90.00
#
_symmetry.space_group_name_H-M   'P 1'
#
loop_
_entity.id
_entity.type
_entity.pdbx_description
1 polymer ?
#
loop_
_entity_poly.entity_id
_entity_poly.type
_entity_poly.pdbx_seq_one_letter_code
_entity_poly.pdbx_strand_id
1 'polypeptide(L)'
;AMVKAAYSSGKPALGVGAGNTPAIIDSSANIVLAVNSIIHSKTFDNGMICASEQSVIVLNDIYKEVKEEFTKRGCYFLNEEEIEKVRKTIIINGALNAKIVGQCAAYIAKLSGFEVPKNTKILIGEVEDVELTEEFAHEKLSPVLAMYKANNFDEAVEKASQLIDDGGLGHTSSLYINQLT
;
A
#
# COMPACT_ATOMS: atom_id res chain seq x y z
N ALA A 1 -14.58 13.55 4.39
CA ALA A 1 -16.00 13.92 4.54
C ALA A 1 -16.55 13.54 5.91
N MET A 2 -16.41 12.29 6.38
CA MET A 2 -16.96 11.82 7.67
C MET A 2 -16.36 12.51 8.89
N VAL A 3 -15.04 12.71 8.95
CA VAL A 3 -14.36 13.44 10.05
C VAL A 3 -14.90 14.85 10.20
N LYS A 4 -15.06 15.59 9.09
CA LYS A 4 -15.67 16.93 9.12
C LYS A 4 -17.10 16.91 9.64
N ALA A 5 -17.91 15.93 9.22
CA ALA A 5 -19.28 15.76 9.71
C ALA A 5 -19.31 15.42 11.21
N ALA A 6 -18.41 14.54 11.68
CA ALA A 6 -18.29 14.20 13.10
C ALA A 6 -17.96 15.43 13.95
N TYR A 7 -16.95 16.21 13.56
CA TYR A 7 -16.61 17.46 14.28
C TYR A 7 -17.72 18.51 14.22
N SER A 8 -18.48 18.56 13.12
CA SER A 8 -19.61 19.49 12.98
C SER A 8 -20.84 19.07 13.76
N SER A 9 -20.87 17.86 14.34
CA SER A 9 -22.05 17.35 15.08
C SER A 9 -22.24 18.01 16.47
N GLY A 10 -21.25 18.76 16.96
CA GLY A 10 -21.24 19.32 18.29
C GLY A 10 -21.04 18.28 19.42
N LYS A 11 -20.76 17.05 19.11
CA LYS A 11 -20.43 15.97 20.06
C LYS A 11 -18.91 15.73 20.13
N PRO A 12 -18.37 15.23 21.26
CA PRO A 12 -16.99 14.83 21.33
C PRO A 12 -16.64 13.84 20.21
N ALA A 13 -15.62 14.15 19.42
CA ALA A 13 -15.14 13.31 18.33
C ALA A 13 -13.60 13.37 18.26
N LEU A 14 -12.97 12.21 18.04
CA LEU A 14 -11.56 12.09 17.75
C LEU A 14 -11.44 11.60 16.30
N GLY A 15 -10.90 12.45 15.44
CA GLY A 15 -10.63 12.11 14.04
C GLY A 15 -9.13 12.01 13.80
N VAL A 16 -8.76 11.03 13.01
CA VAL A 16 -7.38 10.87 12.51
C VAL A 16 -7.33 11.21 11.01
N GLY A 17 -6.13 11.45 10.49
CA GLY A 17 -5.91 11.74 9.08
C GLY A 17 -6.20 10.55 8.16
N ALA A 18 -5.94 10.73 6.87
CA ALA A 18 -5.87 9.63 5.91
C ALA A 18 -4.78 8.65 6.34
N GLY A 19 -4.97 7.34 6.09
CA GLY A 19 -4.03 6.34 6.55
C GLY A 19 -3.05 5.92 5.44
N ASN A 20 -1.76 5.98 5.69
CA ASN A 20 -0.83 5.13 4.98
C ASN A 20 -0.47 3.98 5.92
N THR A 21 -1.01 2.80 5.67
CA THR A 21 -0.82 1.62 6.52
C THR A 21 0.36 0.82 5.99
N PRO A 22 1.59 1.00 6.54
CA PRO A 22 2.74 0.22 6.13
C PRO A 22 2.72 -1.17 6.79
N ALA A 23 3.17 -2.17 6.05
CA ALA A 23 3.48 -3.50 6.55
C ALA A 23 4.99 -3.75 6.43
N ILE A 24 5.64 -4.22 7.49
CA ILE A 24 7.04 -4.65 7.46
C ILE A 24 7.07 -6.18 7.40
N ILE A 25 7.86 -6.73 6.48
CA ILE A 25 8.16 -8.17 6.43
C ILE A 25 9.64 -8.35 6.78
N ASP A 26 9.88 -8.83 8.00
CA ASP A 26 11.21 -9.11 8.53
C ASP A 26 11.76 -10.43 7.98
N SER A 27 13.10 -10.57 7.95
CA SER A 27 13.80 -11.78 7.48
C SER A 27 13.36 -13.06 8.18
N SER A 28 12.92 -12.97 9.43
CA SER A 28 12.42 -14.13 10.20
C SER A 28 10.95 -14.48 9.92
N ALA A 29 10.25 -13.66 9.13
CA ALA A 29 8.82 -13.82 8.90
C ALA A 29 8.47 -15.12 8.16
N ASN A 30 7.30 -15.66 8.43
CA ASN A 30 6.70 -16.65 7.53
C ASN A 30 6.16 -15.91 6.29
N ILE A 31 6.94 -15.94 5.20
CA ILE A 31 6.65 -15.21 3.96
C ILE A 31 5.28 -15.59 3.38
N VAL A 32 4.95 -16.88 3.38
CA VAL A 32 3.66 -17.38 2.87
C VAL A 32 2.50 -16.79 3.66
N LEU A 33 2.60 -16.76 4.97
CA LEU A 33 1.58 -16.18 5.85
C LEU A 33 1.49 -14.66 5.64
N ALA A 34 2.62 -13.96 5.64
CA ALA A 34 2.67 -12.51 5.49
C ALA A 34 2.04 -12.06 4.16
N VAL A 35 2.51 -12.61 3.05
CA VAL A 35 2.00 -12.28 1.71
C VAL A 35 0.52 -12.61 1.56
N ASN A 36 0.09 -13.78 2.06
CA ASN A 36 -1.32 -14.16 2.01
C ASN A 36 -2.21 -13.21 2.81
N SER A 37 -1.79 -12.81 4.00
CA SER A 37 -2.53 -11.88 4.87
C SER A 37 -2.65 -10.50 4.22
N ILE A 38 -1.56 -9.97 3.66
CA ILE A 38 -1.54 -8.69 2.95
C ILE A 38 -2.47 -8.73 1.73
N ILE A 39 -2.43 -9.81 0.93
CA ILE A 39 -3.32 -9.95 -0.22
C ILE A 39 -4.79 -9.97 0.22
N HIS A 40 -5.14 -10.73 1.25
CA HIS A 40 -6.50 -10.79 1.77
C HIS A 40 -6.98 -9.42 2.26
N SER A 41 -6.16 -8.73 3.04
CA SER A 41 -6.45 -7.38 3.53
C SER A 41 -6.61 -6.39 2.38
N LYS A 42 -5.67 -6.37 1.44
CA LYS A 42 -5.66 -5.41 0.33
C LYS A 42 -6.74 -5.66 -0.73
N THR A 43 -7.21 -6.89 -0.87
CA THR A 43 -8.29 -7.22 -1.81
C THR A 43 -9.68 -7.21 -1.17
N PHE A 44 -9.77 -7.16 0.16
CA PHE A 44 -11.05 -6.96 0.83
C PHE A 44 -11.67 -5.63 0.39
N ASP A 45 -12.88 -5.68 -0.13
CA ASP A 45 -13.60 -4.53 -0.68
C ASP A 45 -12.76 -3.71 -1.69
N ASN A 46 -11.95 -4.40 -2.50
CA ASN A 46 -10.99 -3.80 -3.44
C ASN A 46 -10.06 -2.74 -2.78
N GLY A 47 -9.65 -2.97 -1.55
CA GLY A 47 -8.71 -2.10 -0.83
C GLY A 47 -9.29 -0.74 -0.41
N MET A 48 -10.61 -0.60 -0.38
CA MET A 48 -11.27 0.64 0.02
C MET A 48 -11.21 0.89 1.53
N ILE A 49 -10.96 -0.15 2.34
CA ILE A 49 -10.80 0.00 3.78
C ILE A 49 -9.50 0.74 4.09
N CYS A 50 -9.58 1.81 4.87
CA CYS A 50 -8.43 2.64 5.24
C CYS A 50 -7.35 1.88 6.05
N ALA A 51 -7.71 0.78 6.72
CA ALA A 51 -6.79 -0.09 7.45
C ALA A 51 -6.08 -1.13 6.55
N SER A 52 -6.43 -1.23 5.25
CA SER A 52 -5.70 -2.11 4.33
C SER A 52 -4.31 -1.54 4.03
N GLU A 53 -3.32 -2.41 3.87
CA GLU A 53 -1.95 -2.01 3.62
C GLU A 53 -1.85 -1.14 2.35
N GLN A 54 -1.19 0.00 2.47
CA GLN A 54 -0.88 0.89 1.35
C GLN A 54 0.54 0.69 0.84
N SER A 55 1.40 0.20 1.72
CA SER A 55 2.84 0.03 1.50
C SER A 55 3.33 -1.26 2.16
N VAL A 56 4.28 -1.94 1.53
CA VAL A 56 4.99 -3.09 2.09
C VAL A 56 6.49 -2.81 2.04
N ILE A 57 7.14 -2.92 3.18
CA ILE A 57 8.58 -2.73 3.32
C ILE A 57 9.19 -4.10 3.61
N VAL A 58 10.09 -4.55 2.76
CA VAL A 58 10.65 -5.91 2.81
C VAL A 58 12.15 -5.84 2.99
N LEU A 59 12.69 -6.63 3.92
CA LEU A 59 14.12 -6.74 4.10
C LEU A 59 14.78 -7.34 2.85
N ASN A 60 15.95 -6.80 2.50
CA ASN A 60 16.60 -7.04 1.22
C ASN A 60 16.96 -8.52 0.96
N ASP A 61 17.30 -9.26 2.02
CA ASP A 61 17.69 -10.68 1.95
C ASP A 61 16.54 -11.60 1.55
N ILE A 62 15.29 -11.25 1.89
CA ILE A 62 14.08 -12.01 1.52
C ILE A 62 13.27 -11.37 0.40
N TYR A 63 13.70 -10.22 -0.12
CA TYR A 63 12.91 -9.41 -1.07
C TYR A 63 12.48 -10.20 -2.31
N LYS A 64 13.42 -10.95 -2.88
CA LYS A 64 13.15 -11.77 -4.06
C LYS A 64 12.10 -12.84 -3.80
N GLU A 65 12.19 -13.53 -2.67
CA GLU A 65 11.25 -14.59 -2.30
C GLU A 65 9.84 -14.02 -2.04
N VAL A 66 9.74 -12.87 -1.37
CA VAL A 66 8.47 -12.16 -1.15
C VAL A 66 7.84 -11.75 -2.49
N LYS A 67 8.64 -11.21 -3.42
CA LYS A 67 8.18 -10.83 -4.76
C LYS A 67 7.66 -12.04 -5.55
N GLU A 68 8.36 -13.16 -5.51
CA GLU A 68 7.95 -14.41 -6.15
C GLU A 68 6.63 -14.92 -5.55
N GLU A 69 6.45 -14.86 -4.23
CA GLU A 69 5.23 -15.30 -3.57
C GLU A 69 4.03 -14.40 -3.90
N PHE A 70 4.19 -13.07 -3.97
CA PHE A 70 3.15 -12.16 -4.46
C PHE A 70 2.75 -12.50 -5.90
N THR A 71 3.72 -12.70 -6.78
CA THR A 71 3.50 -13.04 -8.20
C THR A 71 2.75 -14.36 -8.34
N LYS A 72 3.16 -15.39 -7.63
CA LYS A 72 2.53 -16.72 -7.61
C LYS A 72 1.07 -16.66 -7.19
N ARG A 73 0.71 -15.68 -6.33
CA ARG A 73 -0.65 -15.49 -5.82
C ARG A 73 -1.52 -14.56 -6.66
N GLY A 74 -1.02 -14.13 -7.82
CA GLY A 74 -1.79 -13.36 -8.80
C GLY A 74 -1.67 -11.84 -8.63
N CYS A 75 -0.64 -11.36 -7.96
CA CYS A 75 -0.27 -9.95 -7.99
C CYS A 75 0.59 -9.66 -9.24
N TYR A 76 0.49 -8.44 -9.75
CA TYR A 76 1.18 -7.98 -10.93
C TYR A 76 2.18 -6.89 -10.56
N PHE A 77 3.47 -7.14 -10.84
CA PHE A 77 4.51 -6.14 -10.66
C PHE A 77 4.61 -5.27 -11.89
N LEU A 78 4.46 -3.97 -11.68
CA LEU A 78 4.52 -2.96 -12.73
C LEU A 78 5.97 -2.80 -13.21
N ASN A 79 6.16 -2.65 -14.52
CA ASN A 79 7.43 -2.20 -15.08
C ASN A 79 7.54 -0.66 -14.95
N GLU A 80 8.70 -0.09 -15.28
CA GLU A 80 8.98 1.36 -15.14
C GLU A 80 7.96 2.23 -15.89
N GLU A 81 7.60 1.86 -17.13
CA GLU A 81 6.62 2.61 -17.92
C GLU A 81 5.21 2.55 -17.30
N GLU A 82 4.83 1.38 -16.78
CA GLU A 82 3.54 1.17 -16.12
C GLU A 82 3.46 1.88 -14.77
N ILE A 83 4.57 1.92 -14.00
CA ILE A 83 4.68 2.72 -12.77
C ILE A 83 4.36 4.19 -13.07
N GLU A 84 5.00 4.78 -14.09
CA GLU A 84 4.74 6.16 -14.48
C GLU A 84 3.27 6.42 -14.88
N LYS A 85 2.65 5.48 -15.57
CA LYS A 85 1.24 5.57 -15.93
C LYS A 85 0.32 5.49 -14.70
N VAL A 86 0.65 4.61 -13.75
CA VAL A 86 -0.13 4.44 -12.52
C VAL A 86 0.05 5.66 -11.59
N ARG A 87 1.25 6.23 -11.46
CA ARG A 87 1.49 7.50 -10.73
C ARG A 87 0.51 8.58 -11.17
N LYS A 88 0.44 8.85 -12.47
CA LYS A 88 -0.48 9.84 -13.06
C LYS A 88 -1.96 9.50 -12.86
N THR A 89 -2.27 8.27 -12.51
CA THR A 89 -3.63 7.79 -12.29
C THR A 89 -4.02 7.85 -10.80
N ILE A 90 -3.08 7.66 -9.87
CA ILE A 90 -3.35 7.68 -8.42
C ILE A 90 -3.74 9.08 -7.96
N ILE A 91 -2.94 10.08 -8.28
CA ILE A 91 -3.13 11.47 -7.85
C ILE A 91 -3.47 12.33 -9.05
N ILE A 92 -4.57 13.08 -8.98
CA ILE A 92 -5.00 14.04 -10.00
C ILE A 92 -5.24 15.39 -9.31
N ASN A 93 -4.56 16.43 -9.78
CA ASN A 93 -4.65 17.78 -9.22
C ASN A 93 -4.38 17.82 -7.70
N GLY A 94 -3.41 17.03 -7.22
CA GLY A 94 -3.03 16.98 -5.81
C GLY A 94 -3.98 16.22 -4.89
N ALA A 95 -4.94 15.47 -5.44
CA ALA A 95 -5.90 14.67 -4.67
C ALA A 95 -6.01 13.24 -5.21
N LEU A 96 -6.38 12.32 -4.34
CA LEU A 96 -6.66 10.93 -4.72
C LEU A 96 -7.75 10.90 -5.82
N ASN A 97 -7.45 10.19 -6.89
CA ASN A 97 -8.40 9.99 -7.99
C ASN A 97 -9.58 9.13 -7.57
N ALA A 98 -10.74 9.76 -7.39
CA ALA A 98 -11.96 9.05 -6.99
C ALA A 98 -12.37 7.90 -7.93
N LYS A 99 -11.88 7.89 -9.18
CA LYS A 99 -12.22 6.85 -10.16
C LYS A 99 -11.54 5.51 -9.88
N ILE A 100 -10.49 5.48 -9.06
CA ILE A 100 -9.81 4.22 -8.70
C ILE A 100 -10.30 3.63 -7.38
N VAL A 101 -10.97 4.41 -6.55
CA VAL A 101 -11.41 3.99 -5.22
C VAL A 101 -12.37 2.80 -5.33
N GLY A 102 -12.04 1.70 -4.67
CA GLY A 102 -12.84 0.46 -4.67
C GLY A 102 -12.91 -0.28 -6.02
N GLN A 103 -12.10 0.11 -7.01
CA GLN A 103 -12.06 -0.54 -8.32
C GLN A 103 -11.08 -1.73 -8.33
N CYS A 104 -11.32 -2.71 -9.18
CA CYS A 104 -10.40 -3.85 -9.33
C CYS A 104 -9.10 -3.44 -10.06
N ALA A 105 -8.03 -4.21 -9.83
CA ALA A 105 -6.71 -3.97 -10.41
C ALA A 105 -6.73 -3.86 -11.95
N ALA A 106 -7.47 -4.72 -12.63
CA ALA A 106 -7.58 -4.71 -14.10
C ALA A 106 -8.25 -3.43 -14.63
N TYR A 107 -9.23 -2.88 -13.90
CA TYR A 107 -9.84 -1.60 -14.26
C TYR A 107 -8.85 -0.44 -14.12
N ILE A 108 -8.08 -0.44 -13.03
CA ILE A 108 -7.07 0.61 -12.78
C ILE A 108 -5.98 0.57 -13.84
N ALA A 109 -5.48 -0.62 -14.20
CA ALA A 109 -4.51 -0.80 -15.28
C ALA A 109 -5.04 -0.23 -16.61
N LYS A 110 -6.28 -0.57 -16.97
CA LYS A 110 -6.94 -0.05 -18.18
C LYS A 110 -7.09 1.48 -18.13
N LEU A 111 -7.47 2.04 -16.99
CA LEU A 111 -7.57 3.49 -16.81
C LEU A 111 -6.21 4.17 -16.94
N SER A 112 -5.14 3.50 -16.54
CA SER A 112 -3.75 3.94 -16.69
C SER A 112 -3.17 3.74 -18.10
N GLY A 113 -3.92 3.09 -19.01
CA GLY A 113 -3.52 2.93 -20.43
C GLY A 113 -2.68 1.67 -20.71
N PHE A 114 -2.84 0.60 -19.93
CA PHE A 114 -2.27 -0.72 -20.20
C PHE A 114 -3.22 -1.84 -19.75
N GLU A 115 -2.89 -3.08 -20.08
CA GLU A 115 -3.72 -4.24 -19.76
C GLU A 115 -2.95 -5.24 -18.89
N VAL A 116 -3.67 -5.88 -17.96
CA VAL A 116 -3.18 -6.98 -17.13
C VAL A 116 -4.18 -8.13 -17.18
N PRO A 117 -3.80 -9.35 -16.77
CA PRO A 117 -4.75 -10.46 -16.66
C PRO A 117 -5.98 -10.07 -15.82
N LYS A 118 -7.17 -10.45 -16.26
CA LYS A 118 -8.44 -10.08 -15.60
C LYS A 118 -8.53 -10.51 -14.12
N ASN A 119 -7.82 -11.57 -13.77
CA ASN A 119 -7.75 -12.11 -12.41
C ASN A 119 -6.61 -11.51 -11.56
N THR A 120 -5.94 -10.45 -12.04
CA THR A 120 -4.93 -9.74 -11.28
C THR A 120 -5.56 -9.19 -10.00
N LYS A 121 -4.94 -9.52 -8.86
CA LYS A 121 -5.44 -9.15 -7.54
C LYS A 121 -4.99 -7.75 -7.13
N ILE A 122 -3.71 -7.45 -7.27
CA ILE A 122 -3.06 -6.22 -6.83
C ILE A 122 -2.06 -5.79 -7.90
N LEU A 123 -1.98 -4.49 -8.17
CA LEU A 123 -0.88 -3.86 -8.92
C LEU A 123 0.19 -3.42 -7.91
N ILE A 124 1.42 -3.88 -8.07
CA ILE A 124 2.53 -3.57 -7.15
C ILE A 124 3.54 -2.72 -7.89
N GLY A 125 3.80 -1.51 -7.38
CA GLY A 125 4.90 -0.65 -7.79
C GLY A 125 6.10 -0.82 -6.86
N GLU A 126 7.26 -1.18 -7.41
CA GLU A 126 8.54 -1.15 -6.69
C GLU A 126 9.06 0.28 -6.75
N VAL A 127 9.08 0.96 -5.61
CA VAL A 127 9.47 2.37 -5.48
C VAL A 127 10.45 2.55 -4.32
N GLU A 128 11.20 3.64 -4.34
CA GLU A 128 12.25 3.90 -3.36
C GLU A 128 11.86 5.00 -2.37
N ASP A 129 11.24 6.06 -2.87
CA ASP A 129 10.89 7.23 -2.08
C ASP A 129 9.62 7.00 -1.27
N VAL A 130 9.69 7.37 0.00
CA VAL A 130 8.57 7.28 0.97
C VAL A 130 7.90 8.63 1.22
N GLU A 131 8.42 9.72 0.64
CA GLU A 131 7.87 11.06 0.76
C GLU A 131 6.59 11.22 -0.08
N LEU A 132 5.74 12.18 0.26
CA LEU A 132 4.50 12.46 -0.47
C LEU A 132 4.71 13.07 -1.87
N THR A 133 5.95 13.27 -2.30
CA THR A 133 6.31 13.56 -3.70
C THR A 133 6.20 12.33 -4.59
N GLU A 134 6.22 11.13 -4.00
CA GLU A 134 5.95 9.86 -4.65
C GLU A 134 4.46 9.48 -4.51
N GLU A 135 3.74 9.38 -5.61
CA GLU A 135 2.31 9.09 -5.61
C GLU A 135 1.98 7.72 -5.01
N PHE A 136 2.89 6.74 -5.11
CA PHE A 136 2.70 5.44 -4.46
C PHE A 136 2.80 5.51 -2.93
N ALA A 137 3.40 6.56 -2.36
CA ALA A 137 3.45 6.78 -0.92
C ALA A 137 2.11 7.29 -0.34
N HIS A 138 1.16 7.70 -1.16
CA HIS A 138 -0.16 8.15 -0.71
C HIS A 138 -1.11 7.00 -0.38
N GLU A 139 -2.19 7.33 0.36
CA GLU A 139 -3.36 6.46 0.49
C GLU A 139 -4.03 6.29 -0.88
N LYS A 140 -4.31 5.04 -1.28
CA LYS A 140 -4.81 4.72 -2.63
C LYS A 140 -6.23 4.18 -2.65
N LEU A 141 -6.73 3.67 -1.53
CA LEU A 141 -8.08 3.09 -1.36
C LEU A 141 -8.49 2.16 -2.51
N SER A 142 -7.55 1.38 -2.98
CA SER A 142 -7.66 0.54 -4.17
C SER A 142 -6.61 -0.58 -4.14
N PRO A 143 -6.70 -1.64 -4.96
CA PRO A 143 -5.71 -2.71 -5.01
C PRO A 143 -4.42 -2.29 -5.73
N VAL A 144 -3.85 -1.16 -5.34
CA VAL A 144 -2.52 -0.68 -5.71
C VAL A 144 -1.66 -0.61 -4.47
N LEU A 145 -0.47 -1.21 -4.51
CA LEU A 145 0.43 -1.37 -3.38
C LEU A 145 1.82 -0.84 -3.75
N ALA A 146 2.44 -0.06 -2.86
CA ALA A 146 3.86 0.27 -2.94
C ALA A 146 4.68 -0.85 -2.31
N MET A 147 5.82 -1.19 -2.89
CA MET A 147 6.76 -2.14 -2.32
C MET A 147 8.16 -1.54 -2.25
N TYR A 148 8.69 -1.46 -1.03
CA TYR A 148 9.98 -0.87 -0.70
C TYR A 148 10.97 -1.92 -0.26
N LYS A 149 12.25 -1.66 -0.49
CA LYS A 149 13.37 -2.41 0.10
C LYS A 149 13.89 -1.71 1.35
N ALA A 150 14.36 -2.51 2.32
CA ALA A 150 15.15 -2.03 3.44
C ALA A 150 16.37 -2.94 3.66
N ASN A 151 17.51 -2.36 3.98
CA ASN A 151 18.75 -3.12 4.19
C ASN A 151 18.77 -3.82 5.56
N ASN A 152 18.03 -3.30 6.52
CA ASN A 152 17.91 -3.84 7.87
C ASN A 152 16.58 -3.40 8.50
N PHE A 153 16.30 -3.93 9.70
CA PHE A 153 15.06 -3.67 10.39
C PHE A 153 14.88 -2.20 10.80
N ASP A 154 15.96 -1.53 11.22
CA ASP A 154 15.91 -0.12 11.63
C ASP A 154 15.50 0.77 10.45
N GLU A 155 16.08 0.56 9.26
CA GLU A 155 15.67 1.26 8.03
C GLU A 155 14.21 0.97 7.67
N ALA A 156 13.74 -0.28 7.85
CA ALA A 156 12.36 -0.61 7.60
C ALA A 156 11.39 0.13 8.54
N VAL A 157 11.75 0.25 9.80
CA VAL A 157 10.99 1.02 10.80
C VAL A 157 11.03 2.52 10.48
N GLU A 158 12.17 3.06 10.07
CA GLU A 158 12.31 4.47 9.68
C GLU A 158 11.38 4.78 8.48
N LYS A 159 11.43 3.99 7.43
CA LYS A 159 10.53 4.13 6.26
C LYS A 159 9.05 4.02 6.65
N ALA A 160 8.70 3.06 7.50
CA ALA A 160 7.33 2.90 7.97
C ALA A 160 6.86 4.11 8.80
N SER A 161 7.72 4.63 9.67
CA SER A 161 7.44 5.81 10.50
C SER A 161 7.21 7.03 9.63
N GLN A 162 8.06 7.28 8.64
CA GLN A 162 7.90 8.39 7.72
C GLN A 162 6.59 8.31 6.92
N LEU A 163 6.25 7.14 6.40
CA LEU A 163 4.96 6.91 5.69
C LEU A 163 3.74 7.20 6.60
N ILE A 164 3.83 6.91 7.90
CA ILE A 164 2.79 7.20 8.88
C ILE A 164 2.75 8.70 9.19
N ASP A 165 3.90 9.31 9.43
CA ASP A 165 4.01 10.73 9.79
C ASP A 165 3.48 11.62 8.65
N ASP A 166 3.85 11.32 7.42
CA ASP A 166 3.43 12.06 6.22
C ASP A 166 1.98 11.73 5.81
N GLY A 167 1.55 10.48 5.96
CA GLY A 167 0.19 10.03 5.60
C GLY A 167 -0.88 10.39 6.60
N GLY A 168 -0.51 10.66 7.83
CA GLY A 168 -1.41 11.02 8.93
C GLY A 168 -1.29 10.11 10.14
N LEU A 169 -0.85 10.70 11.25
CA LEU A 169 -0.71 10.04 12.55
C LEU A 169 -2.04 9.48 13.07
N GLY A 170 -1.95 8.37 13.80
CA GLY A 170 -3.09 7.77 14.50
C GLY A 170 -3.73 6.59 13.76
N HIS A 171 -3.16 6.17 12.62
CA HIS A 171 -3.60 4.97 11.91
C HIS A 171 -2.78 3.73 12.33
N THR A 172 -2.98 2.60 11.67
CA THR A 172 -2.37 1.31 11.99
C THR A 172 -1.14 1.01 11.13
N SER A 173 -0.32 0.08 11.62
CA SER A 173 0.76 -0.58 10.86
C SER A 173 0.78 -2.07 11.20
N SER A 174 1.41 -2.90 10.38
CA SER A 174 1.58 -4.32 10.63
C SER A 174 3.03 -4.75 10.54
N LEU A 175 3.40 -5.73 11.36
CA LEU A 175 4.75 -6.30 11.39
C LEU A 175 4.64 -7.83 11.34
N TYR A 176 5.30 -8.42 10.36
CA TYR A 176 5.45 -9.86 10.22
C TYR A 176 6.86 -10.26 10.65
N ILE A 177 6.95 -10.92 11.80
CA ILE A 177 8.19 -11.34 12.44
C ILE A 177 7.94 -12.62 13.25
N ASN A 178 8.92 -13.53 13.31
CA ASN A 178 8.83 -14.77 14.11
C ASN A 178 9.57 -14.69 15.43
N GLN A 179 10.47 -13.73 15.60
CA GLN A 179 11.22 -13.52 16.85
C GLN A 179 11.06 -12.08 17.29
N LEU A 180 10.44 -11.89 18.46
CA LEU A 180 10.57 -10.65 19.21
C LEU A 180 11.91 -10.74 19.95
N THR A 181 12.92 -10.03 19.49
CA THR A 181 14.20 -9.86 20.22
C THR A 181 14.07 -8.75 21.23
#